data_85c7911c4d4b29647cdbda2860fb6b2d
#
_entry.id   85c7911c4d4b29647cdbda2860fb6b2d
#
_cell.length_a   1.000
_cell.length_b   1.000
_cell.length_c   1.000
_cell.angle_alpha   90.00
_cell.angle_beta   90.00
_cell.angle_gamma   90.00
#
_symmetry.space_group_name_H-M   'P 1'
#
loop_
_entity.id
_entity.type
_entity.pdbx_description
1 polymer ?
#
loop_
_entity_poly.entity_id
_entity_poly.type
_entity_poly.pdbx_seq_one_letter_code
_entity_poly.pdbx_strand_id
1 'polypeptide(L)'
;IVALLLLILLSRTCFYINIHTNNKEIIKSINNELINNKIGVFKLKKSYKVLQKAKKNILLNNKETLEWIEIKERGVFYDIYLTKRIKPIKKEESIPQDIVASKDALILKIIKKDGVVLKYNNDYVKKGETLISGSIYNKDTLISKVRADGSVYGEVWYTVNTTLPYTYKEYKPTGKVINHYYLEFNKFNFTLLGYSKETNAFSTKKVLLDKFFLPFKLIKEKKNLYSYKTIKLSNKEALKEALHRSDMSIKNKLNKDEYIISKKVLNNNDFYSKINIEVFYKVYENIGKPQTIKESEINE
;
A
#
# COMPACT_ATOMS: atom_id res chain seq x y z
N ILE A 1 -27.05 -14.79 -63.24
CA ILE A 1 -27.96 -13.86 -62.52
C ILE A 1 -28.12 -14.25 -61.06
N VAL A 2 -28.46 -15.49 -60.73
CA VAL A 2 -28.68 -15.97 -59.36
C VAL A 2 -27.41 -15.78 -58.49
N ALA A 3 -26.21 -16.12 -58.96
CA ALA A 3 -24.95 -15.94 -58.25
C ALA A 3 -24.65 -14.46 -57.93
N LEU A 4 -24.96 -13.59 -58.85
CA LEU A 4 -24.76 -12.12 -58.67
C LEU A 4 -25.74 -11.54 -57.64
N LEU A 5 -26.99 -11.98 -57.64
CA LEU A 5 -27.98 -11.63 -56.62
C LEU A 5 -27.57 -12.12 -55.25
N LEU A 6 -27.03 -13.34 -55.15
CA LEU A 6 -26.52 -13.92 -53.91
C LEU A 6 -25.31 -13.15 -53.38
N LEU A 7 -24.37 -12.75 -54.22
CA LEU A 7 -23.26 -11.87 -53.85
C LEU A 7 -23.71 -10.51 -53.31
N ILE A 8 -24.72 -9.89 -53.94
CA ILE A 8 -25.28 -8.62 -53.46
C ILE A 8 -25.93 -8.81 -52.07
N LEU A 9 -26.65 -9.90 -51.88
CA LEU A 9 -27.31 -10.20 -50.60
C LEU A 9 -26.27 -10.47 -49.47
N LEU A 10 -25.22 -11.24 -49.77
CA LEU A 10 -24.11 -11.47 -48.84
C LEU A 10 -23.35 -10.18 -48.50
N SER A 11 -23.10 -9.32 -49.50
CA SER A 11 -22.48 -8.00 -49.27
C SER A 11 -23.31 -7.08 -48.37
N ARG A 12 -24.61 -7.27 -48.30
CA ARG A 12 -25.52 -6.51 -47.43
C ARG A 12 -25.79 -7.16 -46.09
N THR A 13 -25.18 -8.31 -45.81
CA THR A 13 -25.32 -9.02 -44.53
C THR A 13 -24.17 -8.69 -43.61
N CYS A 14 -24.44 -8.49 -42.32
CA CYS A 14 -23.40 -8.34 -41.29
C CYS A 14 -22.91 -9.71 -40.82
N PHE A 15 -21.62 -10.02 -40.99
CA PHE A 15 -21.05 -11.30 -40.58
C PHE A 15 -20.37 -11.27 -39.22
N TYR A 16 -19.94 -10.08 -38.79
CA TYR A 16 -19.20 -9.97 -37.51
C TYR A 16 -19.40 -8.59 -36.90
N ILE A 17 -19.46 -8.53 -35.57
CA ILE A 17 -19.50 -7.31 -34.79
C ILE A 17 -18.33 -7.31 -33.84
N ASN A 18 -17.43 -6.35 -33.97
CA ASN A 18 -16.25 -6.21 -33.11
C ASN A 18 -16.47 -5.05 -32.14
N ILE A 19 -16.42 -5.34 -30.83
CA ILE A 19 -16.57 -4.35 -29.77
C ILE A 19 -15.20 -4.13 -29.14
N HIS A 20 -14.63 -2.95 -29.35
CA HIS A 20 -13.29 -2.60 -28.89
C HIS A 20 -13.28 -2.24 -27.39
N THR A 21 -13.48 -3.27 -26.53
CA THR A 21 -13.36 -3.14 -25.07
C THR A 21 -13.11 -4.50 -24.43
N ASN A 22 -12.41 -4.53 -23.30
CA ASN A 22 -12.14 -5.75 -22.51
C ASN A 22 -13.13 -5.94 -21.35
N ASN A 23 -14.10 -5.02 -21.16
CA ASN A 23 -15.05 -5.11 -20.05
C ASN A 23 -16.26 -5.96 -20.45
N LYS A 24 -16.40 -7.14 -19.85
CA LYS A 24 -17.47 -8.10 -20.14
C LYS A 24 -18.87 -7.55 -19.85
N GLU A 25 -19.06 -6.71 -18.84
CA GLU A 25 -20.36 -6.12 -18.49
C GLU A 25 -20.82 -5.13 -19.56
N ILE A 26 -19.90 -4.28 -20.03
CA ILE A 26 -20.17 -3.33 -21.11
C ILE A 26 -20.47 -4.06 -22.42
N ILE A 27 -19.71 -5.12 -22.74
CA ILE A 27 -19.96 -5.96 -23.93
C ILE A 27 -21.38 -6.55 -23.87
N LYS A 28 -21.79 -7.10 -22.72
CA LYS A 28 -23.12 -7.68 -22.53
C LYS A 28 -24.21 -6.63 -22.69
N SER A 29 -24.05 -5.46 -22.08
CA SER A 29 -25.00 -4.35 -22.19
C SER A 29 -25.15 -3.88 -23.63
N ILE A 30 -24.05 -3.65 -24.35
CA ILE A 30 -24.07 -3.23 -25.74
C ILE A 30 -24.72 -4.30 -26.65
N ASN A 31 -24.39 -5.59 -26.45
CA ASN A 31 -24.98 -6.67 -27.23
C ASN A 31 -26.51 -6.70 -27.06
N ASN A 32 -27.03 -6.54 -25.84
CA ASN A 32 -28.46 -6.47 -25.58
C ASN A 32 -29.12 -5.30 -26.34
N GLU A 33 -28.49 -4.14 -26.29
CA GLU A 33 -28.98 -2.95 -26.99
C GLU A 33 -28.94 -3.08 -28.54
N LEU A 34 -27.91 -3.73 -29.08
CA LEU A 34 -27.82 -4.05 -30.49
C LEU A 34 -28.93 -4.98 -30.93
N ILE A 35 -29.25 -6.02 -30.13
CA ILE A 35 -30.33 -6.95 -30.38
C ILE A 35 -31.68 -6.20 -30.38
N ASN A 36 -31.93 -5.34 -29.40
CA ASN A 36 -33.12 -4.52 -29.27
C ASN A 36 -33.33 -3.62 -30.51
N ASN A 37 -32.24 -3.11 -31.09
CA ASN A 37 -32.26 -2.32 -32.31
C ASN A 37 -32.20 -3.16 -33.58
N LYS A 38 -32.38 -4.50 -33.47
CA LYS A 38 -32.35 -5.46 -34.59
C LYS A 38 -31.05 -5.43 -35.40
N ILE A 39 -29.93 -5.07 -34.77
CA ILE A 39 -28.58 -5.16 -35.30
C ILE A 39 -27.96 -6.46 -34.77
N GLY A 40 -27.36 -7.26 -35.62
CA GLY A 40 -26.78 -8.53 -35.22
C GLY A 40 -26.07 -9.25 -36.34
N VAL A 41 -25.33 -10.31 -35.98
CA VAL A 41 -24.65 -11.18 -36.91
C VAL A 41 -25.71 -11.93 -37.77
N PHE A 42 -25.40 -12.14 -39.04
CA PHE A 42 -26.29 -12.73 -40.05
C PHE A 42 -27.60 -11.98 -40.31
N LYS A 43 -27.67 -10.69 -39.94
CA LYS A 43 -28.78 -9.81 -40.26
C LYS A 43 -28.38 -8.82 -41.36
N LEU A 44 -29.37 -8.34 -42.11
CA LEU A 44 -29.13 -7.29 -43.09
C LEU A 44 -28.63 -6.02 -42.41
N LYS A 45 -27.62 -5.40 -43.00
CA LYS A 45 -27.06 -4.14 -42.52
C LYS A 45 -28.13 -3.05 -42.49
N LYS A 46 -28.06 -2.22 -41.45
CA LYS A 46 -29.01 -1.14 -41.24
C LYS A 46 -28.53 0.14 -41.92
N SER A 47 -29.48 0.95 -42.34
CA SER A 47 -29.16 2.28 -42.89
C SER A 47 -28.48 3.16 -41.83
N TYR A 48 -27.70 4.14 -42.27
CA TYR A 48 -27.00 5.10 -41.41
C TYR A 48 -27.92 5.74 -40.36
N LYS A 49 -29.16 6.15 -40.77
CA LYS A 49 -30.15 6.73 -39.85
C LYS A 49 -30.51 5.79 -38.70
N VAL A 50 -30.64 4.47 -38.97
CA VAL A 50 -30.96 3.46 -37.96
C VAL A 50 -29.77 3.23 -37.03
N LEU A 51 -28.55 3.21 -37.58
CA LEU A 51 -27.33 3.10 -36.78
C LEU A 51 -27.15 4.30 -35.84
N GLN A 52 -27.41 5.52 -36.31
CA GLN A 52 -27.34 6.72 -35.45
C GLN A 52 -28.42 6.71 -34.35
N LYS A 53 -29.62 6.21 -34.65
CA LYS A 53 -30.67 6.02 -33.63
C LYS A 53 -30.26 4.97 -32.59
N ALA A 54 -29.70 3.83 -33.01
CA ALA A 54 -29.19 2.79 -32.14
C ALA A 54 -28.06 3.32 -31.25
N LYS A 55 -27.10 4.04 -31.84
CA LYS A 55 -26.00 4.71 -31.12
C LYS A 55 -26.54 5.63 -30.01
N LYS A 56 -27.51 6.48 -30.33
CA LYS A 56 -28.14 7.38 -29.37
C LYS A 56 -28.83 6.62 -28.24
N ASN A 57 -29.59 5.56 -28.57
CA ASN A 57 -30.27 4.73 -27.55
C ASN A 57 -29.27 4.02 -26.65
N ILE A 58 -28.18 3.43 -27.20
CA ILE A 58 -27.12 2.78 -26.43
C ILE A 58 -26.49 3.79 -25.46
N LEU A 59 -26.19 5.00 -25.94
CA LEU A 59 -25.58 6.03 -25.10
C LEU A 59 -26.53 6.49 -23.98
N LEU A 60 -27.82 6.66 -24.29
CA LEU A 60 -28.86 7.06 -23.34
C LEU A 60 -29.05 6.00 -22.23
N ASN A 61 -29.10 4.72 -22.61
CA ASN A 61 -29.33 3.62 -21.65
C ASN A 61 -28.08 3.27 -20.83
N ASN A 62 -26.90 3.74 -21.27
CA ASN A 62 -25.61 3.51 -20.59
C ASN A 62 -24.92 4.81 -20.14
N LYS A 63 -25.68 5.88 -19.86
CA LYS A 63 -25.15 7.21 -19.48
C LYS A 63 -24.15 7.18 -18.32
N GLU A 64 -24.33 6.22 -17.41
CA GLU A 64 -23.48 6.08 -16.20
C GLU A 64 -22.12 5.47 -16.51
N THR A 65 -22.01 4.68 -17.57
CA THR A 65 -20.82 3.88 -17.89
C THR A 65 -20.12 4.30 -19.17
N LEU A 66 -20.85 4.90 -20.12
CA LEU A 66 -20.33 5.32 -21.41
C LEU A 66 -20.40 6.84 -21.57
N GLU A 67 -19.29 7.41 -22.02
CA GLU A 67 -19.19 8.81 -22.41
C GLU A 67 -19.44 8.96 -23.90
N TRP A 68 -18.92 8.05 -24.69
CA TRP A 68 -19.01 8.09 -26.15
C TRP A 68 -19.06 6.70 -26.74
N ILE A 69 -19.76 6.53 -27.87
CA ILE A 69 -19.83 5.32 -28.65
C ILE A 69 -19.90 5.67 -30.15
N GLU A 70 -19.24 4.90 -31.00
CA GLU A 70 -19.29 5.01 -32.45
C GLU A 70 -19.46 3.62 -33.05
N ILE A 71 -20.40 3.51 -34.01
CA ILE A 71 -20.63 2.29 -34.76
C ILE A 71 -20.20 2.57 -36.21
N LYS A 72 -19.08 1.98 -36.62
CA LYS A 72 -18.56 2.10 -38.00
C LYS A 72 -18.87 0.86 -38.80
N GLU A 73 -19.42 1.04 -39.99
CA GLU A 73 -19.57 -0.02 -40.96
C GLU A 73 -18.27 -0.15 -41.76
N ARG A 74 -17.70 -1.35 -41.79
CA ARG A 74 -16.50 -1.68 -42.58
C ARG A 74 -16.78 -2.94 -43.40
N GLY A 75 -17.16 -2.76 -44.66
CA GLY A 75 -17.55 -3.88 -45.51
C GLY A 75 -18.72 -4.67 -44.92
N VAL A 76 -18.52 -5.91 -44.58
CA VAL A 76 -19.54 -6.81 -43.99
C VAL A 76 -19.47 -6.88 -42.45
N PHE A 77 -18.73 -5.98 -41.79
CA PHE A 77 -18.52 -5.94 -40.32
C PHE A 77 -19.04 -4.63 -39.72
N TYR A 78 -19.37 -4.69 -38.44
CA TYR A 78 -19.52 -3.49 -37.61
C TYR A 78 -18.39 -3.45 -36.57
N ASP A 79 -17.66 -2.32 -36.56
CA ASP A 79 -16.69 -1.98 -35.52
C ASP A 79 -17.31 -1.00 -34.54
N ILE A 80 -17.35 -1.33 -33.27
CA ILE A 80 -17.90 -0.50 -32.19
C ILE A 80 -16.78 -0.01 -31.30
N TYR A 81 -16.53 1.30 -31.38
CA TYR A 81 -15.59 2.00 -30.52
C TYR A 81 -16.35 2.70 -29.41
N LEU A 82 -15.77 2.70 -28.20
CA LEU A 82 -16.39 3.33 -27.05
C LEU A 82 -15.36 3.94 -26.11
N THR A 83 -15.77 4.99 -25.42
CA THR A 83 -15.03 5.58 -24.31
C THR A 83 -15.85 5.45 -23.03
N LYS A 84 -15.24 4.90 -22.00
CA LYS A 84 -15.86 4.81 -20.68
C LYS A 84 -15.95 6.18 -20.04
N ARG A 85 -17.05 6.44 -19.36
CA ARG A 85 -17.16 7.62 -18.52
C ARG A 85 -16.31 7.42 -17.27
N ILE A 86 -15.31 8.26 -17.12
CA ILE A 86 -14.57 8.37 -15.86
C ILE A 86 -15.44 9.24 -14.95
N LYS A 87 -16.18 8.59 -14.05
CA LYS A 87 -16.85 9.34 -12.97
C LYS A 87 -15.75 10.04 -12.19
N PRO A 88 -15.80 11.39 -12.02
CA PRO A 88 -14.96 12.02 -11.05
C PRO A 88 -15.22 11.28 -9.73
N ILE A 89 -14.16 10.78 -9.10
CA ILE A 89 -14.25 10.22 -7.76
C ILE A 89 -14.97 11.31 -6.96
N LYS A 90 -16.25 11.06 -6.56
CA LYS A 90 -16.88 11.92 -5.56
C LYS A 90 -15.83 11.99 -4.46
N LYS A 91 -15.25 13.17 -4.22
CA LYS A 91 -14.53 13.41 -2.97
C LYS A 91 -15.57 13.03 -1.91
N GLU A 92 -15.43 11.86 -1.30
CA GLU A 92 -16.12 11.58 -0.05
C GLU A 92 -15.93 12.83 0.78
N GLU A 93 -16.96 13.28 1.48
CA GLU A 93 -16.88 14.45 2.35
C GLU A 93 -15.71 14.18 3.30
N SER A 94 -14.55 14.62 2.88
CA SER A 94 -13.30 14.27 3.53
C SER A 94 -13.28 15.08 4.81
N ILE A 95 -13.32 14.41 5.96
CA ILE A 95 -13.22 15.04 7.26
C ILE A 95 -12.06 16.06 7.20
N PRO A 96 -12.34 17.34 7.49
CA PRO A 96 -11.30 18.37 7.47
C PRO A 96 -10.16 18.00 8.40
N GLN A 97 -8.94 18.18 7.95
CA GLN A 97 -7.74 17.84 8.72
C GLN A 97 -6.61 18.81 8.44
N ASP A 98 -5.75 18.97 9.44
CA ASP A 98 -4.46 19.63 9.34
C ASP A 98 -3.35 18.62 9.14
N ILE A 99 -2.18 19.08 8.69
CA ILE A 99 -0.92 18.33 8.78
C ILE A 99 -0.11 18.97 9.89
N VAL A 100 0.16 18.19 10.94
CA VAL A 100 0.93 18.64 12.11
C VAL A 100 2.27 17.93 12.20
N ALA A 101 3.24 18.52 12.89
CA ALA A 101 4.53 17.93 13.15
C ALA A 101 4.41 16.72 14.09
N SER A 102 4.89 15.57 13.68
CA SER A 102 4.94 14.36 14.49
C SER A 102 6.11 14.35 15.48
N LYS A 103 7.13 15.16 15.21
CA LYS A 103 8.39 15.28 15.97
C LYS A 103 8.93 16.70 15.90
N ASP A 104 9.82 17.02 16.82
CA ASP A 104 10.63 18.23 16.74
C ASP A 104 11.61 18.13 15.60
N ALA A 105 11.68 19.13 14.73
CA ALA A 105 12.52 19.09 13.54
C ALA A 105 12.81 20.46 12.95
N LEU A 106 13.85 20.55 12.16
CA LEU A 106 14.11 21.66 11.24
C LEU A 106 13.51 21.31 9.87
N ILE A 107 12.57 22.11 9.37
CA ILE A 107 11.93 21.86 8.07
C ILE A 107 12.94 22.03 6.94
N LEU A 108 13.07 21.00 6.09
CA LEU A 108 13.94 21.04 4.92
C LEU A 108 13.15 21.16 3.61
N LYS A 109 11.97 20.54 3.53
CA LYS A 109 11.16 20.53 2.31
C LYS A 109 9.67 20.37 2.61
N ILE A 110 8.85 21.17 1.94
CA ILE A 110 7.39 21.08 1.99
C ILE A 110 6.85 20.76 0.61
N ILE A 111 6.03 19.73 0.51
CA ILE A 111 5.31 19.33 -0.70
C ILE A 111 3.81 19.41 -0.38
N LYS A 112 3.19 20.53 -0.72
CA LYS A 112 1.76 20.74 -0.51
C LYS A 112 0.97 20.24 -1.72
N LYS A 113 -0.14 19.54 -1.48
CA LYS A 113 -1.16 19.20 -2.46
C LYS A 113 -2.44 19.99 -2.24
N ASP A 114 -2.89 20.12 -0.96
CA ASP A 114 -4.09 20.86 -0.58
C ASP A 114 -3.89 21.50 0.80
N GLY A 115 -4.63 22.58 1.11
CA GLY A 115 -4.52 23.32 2.37
C GLY A 115 -3.63 24.57 2.28
N VAL A 116 -3.39 25.22 3.42
CA VAL A 116 -2.58 26.43 3.56
C VAL A 116 -1.31 26.13 4.34
N VAL A 117 -0.16 26.41 3.76
CA VAL A 117 1.15 26.23 4.43
C VAL A 117 1.36 27.34 5.46
N LEU A 118 1.61 26.98 6.72
CA LEU A 118 1.84 27.89 7.83
C LEU A 118 3.31 28.03 8.24
N LYS A 119 4.17 27.13 7.79
CA LYS A 119 5.60 27.06 8.11
C LYS A 119 6.43 27.06 6.84
N TYR A 120 7.67 27.46 6.94
CA TYR A 120 8.58 27.58 5.79
C TYR A 120 9.81 26.66 5.93
N ASN A 121 10.55 26.50 4.85
CA ASN A 121 11.84 25.83 4.91
C ASN A 121 12.78 26.58 5.86
N ASN A 122 13.54 25.84 6.64
CA ASN A 122 14.43 26.28 7.72
C ASN A 122 13.71 26.77 9.00
N ASP A 123 12.38 26.64 9.11
CA ASP A 123 11.71 26.83 10.39
C ASP A 123 11.96 25.61 11.30
N TYR A 124 12.25 25.87 12.56
CA TYR A 124 12.24 24.86 13.61
C TYR A 124 10.82 24.71 14.14
N VAL A 125 10.33 23.49 14.17
CA VAL A 125 8.97 23.16 14.64
C VAL A 125 9.01 22.14 15.76
N LYS A 126 8.07 22.28 16.69
CA LYS A 126 7.87 21.33 17.77
C LYS A 126 6.78 20.34 17.39
N LYS A 127 6.83 19.17 17.99
CA LYS A 127 5.79 18.14 17.86
C LYS A 127 4.41 18.73 18.17
N GLY A 128 3.44 18.51 17.28
CA GLY A 128 2.06 19.00 17.40
C GLY A 128 1.81 20.35 16.74
N GLU A 129 2.84 21.09 16.30
CA GLU A 129 2.63 22.35 15.58
C GLU A 129 2.04 22.09 14.20
N THR A 130 1.06 22.92 13.79
CA THR A 130 0.42 22.85 12.48
C THR A 130 1.37 23.33 11.40
N LEU A 131 1.61 22.47 10.41
CA LEU A 131 2.50 22.71 9.28
C LEU A 131 1.71 23.17 8.05
N ILE A 132 0.61 22.46 7.75
CA ILE A 132 -0.32 22.80 6.67
C ILE A 132 -1.72 22.77 7.27
N SER A 133 -2.42 23.89 7.23
CA SER A 133 -3.77 24.01 7.74
C SER A 133 -4.81 23.62 6.71
N GLY A 134 -5.82 22.88 7.14
CA GLY A 134 -7.05 22.63 6.38
C GLY A 134 -8.08 23.76 6.52
N SER A 135 -7.89 24.71 7.43
CA SER A 135 -8.76 25.88 7.57
C SER A 135 -8.25 27.00 6.66
N ILE A 136 -9.10 27.47 5.75
CA ILE A 136 -8.79 28.53 4.79
C ILE A 136 -9.46 29.81 5.24
N TYR A 137 -8.66 30.84 5.53
CA TYR A 137 -9.14 32.15 5.96
C TYR A 137 -8.93 33.20 4.87
N ASN A 138 -9.85 34.18 4.80
CA ASN A 138 -9.64 35.44 4.10
C ASN A 138 -9.67 36.55 5.14
N LYS A 139 -8.50 37.14 5.39
CA LYS A 139 -8.28 38.01 6.59
C LYS A 139 -8.66 37.19 7.83
N ASP A 140 -9.68 37.63 8.59
CA ASP A 140 -10.11 36.99 9.84
C ASP A 140 -11.35 36.09 9.66
N THR A 141 -11.89 35.94 8.44
CA THR A 141 -13.10 35.16 8.19
C THR A 141 -12.75 33.78 7.64
N LEU A 142 -13.21 32.72 8.27
CA LEU A 142 -13.08 31.34 7.78
C LEU A 142 -13.95 31.17 6.52
N ILE A 143 -13.34 30.89 5.39
CA ILE A 143 -14.03 30.68 4.11
C ILE A 143 -14.44 29.21 3.96
N SER A 144 -13.51 28.29 4.21
CA SER A 144 -13.77 26.86 4.03
C SER A 144 -12.82 26.02 4.86
N LYS A 145 -13.27 24.79 5.15
CA LYS A 145 -12.43 23.74 5.73
C LYS A 145 -12.20 22.66 4.68
N VAL A 146 -10.96 22.32 4.43
CA VAL A 146 -10.54 21.29 3.49
C VAL A 146 -9.73 20.22 4.22
N ARG A 147 -9.57 19.10 3.60
CA ARG A 147 -8.63 18.09 4.05
C ARG A 147 -7.24 18.49 3.56
N ALA A 148 -6.41 19.06 4.44
CA ALA A 148 -5.02 19.32 4.09
C ALA A 148 -4.31 18.04 3.65
N ASP A 149 -3.57 18.10 2.55
CA ASP A 149 -2.77 17.00 2.02
C ASP A 149 -1.39 17.52 1.60
N GLY A 150 -0.37 16.75 1.96
CA GLY A 150 1.00 17.08 1.66
C GLY A 150 1.99 16.26 2.48
N SER A 151 3.27 16.44 2.17
CA SER A 151 4.38 15.84 2.91
C SER A 151 5.34 16.94 3.34
N VAL A 152 5.76 16.90 4.59
CA VAL A 152 6.73 17.84 5.14
C VAL A 152 7.93 17.05 5.62
N TYR A 153 9.07 17.27 5.02
CA TYR A 153 10.33 16.61 5.37
C TYR A 153 11.19 17.53 6.22
N GLY A 154 11.72 16.99 7.29
CA GLY A 154 12.57 17.72 8.22
C GLY A 154 13.85 16.96 8.60
N GLU A 155 14.81 17.70 9.13
CA GLU A 155 15.98 17.17 9.83
C GLU A 155 15.58 16.89 11.26
N VAL A 156 15.53 15.59 11.62
CA VAL A 156 15.25 15.13 12.98
C VAL A 156 16.52 14.60 13.61
N TRP A 157 16.68 14.81 14.90
CA TRP A 157 17.87 14.46 15.64
C TRP A 157 17.62 13.25 16.55
N TYR A 158 18.52 12.28 16.46
CA TYR A 158 18.49 11.08 17.29
C TYR A 158 19.82 10.84 17.98
N THR A 159 19.77 10.42 19.22
CA THR A 159 20.91 9.87 19.94
C THR A 159 20.67 8.40 20.18
N VAL A 160 21.60 7.56 19.73
CA VAL A 160 21.55 6.10 19.89
C VAL A 160 22.71 5.64 20.75
N ASN A 161 22.38 4.98 21.85
CA ASN A 161 23.33 4.30 22.72
C ASN A 161 23.40 2.83 22.37
N THR A 162 24.58 2.34 22.00
CA THR A 162 24.81 0.95 21.63
C THR A 162 25.88 0.35 22.52
N THR A 163 25.53 -0.70 23.24
CA THR A 163 26.44 -1.50 24.04
C THR A 163 26.70 -2.84 23.38
N LEU A 164 27.95 -3.20 23.17
CA LEU A 164 28.36 -4.46 22.56
C LEU A 164 29.42 -5.16 23.43
N PRO A 165 29.15 -6.40 23.87
CA PRO A 165 30.19 -7.20 24.56
C PRO A 165 31.26 -7.67 23.57
N TYR A 166 32.52 -7.74 24.00
CA TYR A 166 33.62 -8.25 23.16
C TYR A 166 33.49 -9.75 22.85
N THR A 167 32.73 -10.47 23.63
CA THR A 167 32.45 -11.88 23.37
C THR A 167 30.96 -12.12 23.46
N TYR A 168 30.36 -12.64 22.38
CA TYR A 168 28.93 -12.97 22.33
C TYR A 168 28.68 -14.20 21.47
N LYS A 169 27.51 -14.81 21.66
CA LYS A 169 27.04 -15.93 20.81
C LYS A 169 26.19 -15.39 19.66
N GLU A 170 26.63 -15.66 18.43
CA GLU A 170 25.84 -15.40 17.24
C GLU A 170 25.05 -16.66 16.89
N TYR A 171 23.71 -16.54 16.81
CA TYR A 171 22.81 -17.64 16.47
C TYR A 171 22.47 -17.58 14.99
N LYS A 172 22.71 -18.70 14.29
CA LYS A 172 22.38 -18.84 12.86
C LYS A 172 21.36 -19.95 12.65
N PRO A 173 20.26 -19.70 11.91
CA PRO A 173 19.32 -20.75 11.56
C PRO A 173 20.02 -21.79 10.67
N THR A 174 19.87 -23.05 10.98
CA THR A 174 20.45 -24.16 10.19
C THR A 174 19.62 -24.50 8.96
N GLY A 175 18.42 -23.92 8.81
CA GLY A 175 17.42 -24.28 7.79
C GLY A 175 16.65 -25.57 8.09
N LYS A 176 17.07 -26.34 9.10
CA LYS A 176 16.34 -27.54 9.54
C LYS A 176 15.12 -27.19 10.37
N VAL A 177 13.98 -27.77 10.02
CA VAL A 177 12.71 -27.59 10.71
C VAL A 177 12.19 -28.95 11.13
N ILE A 178 11.81 -29.06 12.41
CA ILE A 178 11.18 -30.25 12.96
C ILE A 178 9.74 -29.88 13.34
N ASN A 179 8.78 -30.66 12.83
CA ASN A 179 7.39 -30.53 13.23
C ASN A 179 7.08 -31.61 14.26
N HIS A 180 6.70 -31.19 15.45
CA HIS A 180 6.32 -32.04 16.57
C HIS A 180 4.80 -31.92 16.78
N TYR A 181 4.11 -33.06 16.81
CA TYR A 181 2.67 -33.12 17.05
C TYR A 181 2.43 -33.86 18.35
N TYR A 182 1.64 -33.27 19.25
CA TYR A 182 1.31 -33.89 20.52
C TYR A 182 -0.10 -33.52 20.97
N LEU A 183 -0.68 -34.40 21.79
CA LEU A 183 -1.93 -34.17 22.50
C LEU A 183 -1.60 -33.60 23.87
N GLU A 184 -2.21 -32.50 24.22
CA GLU A 184 -2.18 -31.91 25.55
C GLU A 184 -3.47 -32.25 26.29
N PHE A 185 -3.34 -32.97 27.38
CA PHE A 185 -4.43 -33.33 28.28
C PHE A 185 -4.09 -32.85 29.68
N ASN A 186 -4.77 -31.79 30.13
CA ASN A 186 -4.46 -31.12 31.40
C ASN A 186 -2.96 -30.72 31.47
N LYS A 187 -2.17 -31.36 32.30
CA LYS A 187 -0.71 -31.12 32.44
C LYS A 187 0.16 -32.15 31.71
N PHE A 188 -0.43 -33.13 31.05
CA PHE A 188 0.27 -34.21 30.36
C PHE A 188 0.32 -33.97 28.85
N ASN A 189 1.49 -34.24 28.28
CA ASN A 189 1.70 -34.15 26.83
C ASN A 189 2.02 -35.51 26.26
N PHE A 190 1.22 -35.98 25.32
CA PHE A 190 1.42 -37.26 24.63
C PHE A 190 1.89 -36.99 23.21
N THR A 191 3.16 -37.31 22.94
CA THR A 191 3.77 -37.16 21.60
C THR A 191 3.14 -38.13 20.63
N LEU A 192 2.66 -37.62 19.50
CA LEU A 192 2.17 -38.41 18.37
C LEU A 192 3.26 -38.62 17.34
N LEU A 193 3.90 -37.56 16.88
CA LEU A 193 4.88 -37.57 15.80
C LEU A 193 5.96 -36.49 15.98
N GLY A 194 7.17 -36.75 15.46
CA GLY A 194 8.20 -35.72 15.31
C GLY A 194 8.90 -35.35 16.62
N TYR A 195 9.01 -36.24 17.56
CA TYR A 195 9.81 -35.99 18.78
C TYR A 195 11.27 -35.71 18.44
N SER A 196 11.82 -34.64 19.03
CA SER A 196 13.23 -34.30 18.92
C SER A 196 13.79 -33.89 20.25
N LYS A 197 14.95 -34.44 20.59
CA LYS A 197 15.77 -34.09 21.75
C LYS A 197 16.57 -32.80 21.56
N GLU A 198 16.52 -32.20 20.36
CA GLU A 198 17.26 -30.99 20.04
C GLU A 198 16.82 -29.82 20.92
N THR A 199 17.74 -29.29 21.68
CA THR A 199 17.51 -28.17 22.60
C THR A 199 17.76 -26.82 21.95
N ASN A 200 18.59 -26.78 20.89
CA ASN A 200 18.95 -25.57 20.18
C ASN A 200 17.90 -25.25 19.09
N ALA A 201 16.68 -24.89 19.50
CA ALA A 201 15.59 -24.58 18.61
C ALA A 201 14.72 -23.45 19.13
N PHE A 202 14.29 -22.58 18.21
CA PHE A 202 13.17 -21.66 18.45
C PHE A 202 11.87 -22.38 18.11
N SER A 203 10.96 -22.50 19.08
CA SER A 203 9.70 -23.20 18.85
C SER A 203 8.54 -22.23 18.71
N THR A 204 7.62 -22.58 17.81
CA THR A 204 6.33 -21.90 17.63
C THR A 204 5.23 -22.95 17.74
N LYS A 205 4.29 -22.75 18.67
CA LYS A 205 3.15 -23.66 18.89
C LYS A 205 1.90 -23.15 18.18
N LYS A 206 1.19 -24.05 17.55
CA LYS A 206 -0.12 -23.80 16.94
C LYS A 206 -1.10 -24.87 17.40
N VAL A 207 -2.21 -24.46 18.00
CA VAL A 207 -3.32 -25.38 18.33
C VAL A 207 -4.04 -25.71 17.04
N LEU A 208 -4.13 -27.01 16.70
CA LEU A 208 -4.81 -27.50 15.51
C LEU A 208 -6.26 -27.91 15.82
N LEU A 209 -6.48 -28.46 17.03
CA LEU A 209 -7.81 -28.89 17.48
C LEU A 209 -7.97 -28.49 18.95
N ASP A 210 -9.00 -27.70 19.21
CA ASP A 210 -9.47 -27.31 20.55
C ASP A 210 -11.00 -27.25 20.50
N LYS A 211 -11.65 -28.35 20.80
CA LYS A 211 -13.12 -28.46 20.80
C LYS A 211 -13.62 -28.60 22.23
N PHE A 212 -14.61 -27.82 22.61
CA PHE A 212 -15.22 -27.81 23.96
C PHE A 212 -15.58 -29.17 24.52
N PHE A 213 -15.97 -30.11 23.67
CA PHE A 213 -16.39 -31.47 24.06
C PHE A 213 -15.22 -32.48 24.11
N LEU A 214 -14.00 -32.09 23.73
CA LEU A 214 -12.82 -32.96 23.78
C LEU A 214 -11.96 -32.59 24.99
N PRO A 215 -11.54 -33.54 25.81
CA PRO A 215 -10.73 -33.29 26.99
C PRO A 215 -9.24 -33.03 26.64
N PHE A 216 -8.90 -32.99 25.37
CA PHE A 216 -7.53 -32.78 24.89
C PHE A 216 -7.45 -31.78 23.75
N LYS A 217 -6.27 -31.17 23.59
CA LYS A 217 -5.90 -30.29 22.49
C LYS A 217 -4.86 -30.96 21.61
N LEU A 218 -5.01 -30.87 20.31
CA LEU A 218 -3.97 -31.28 19.38
C LEU A 218 -3.08 -30.05 19.04
N ILE A 219 -1.80 -30.15 19.36
CA ILE A 219 -0.86 -29.06 19.17
C ILE A 219 0.21 -29.49 18.18
N LYS A 220 0.49 -28.57 17.23
CA LYS A 220 1.65 -28.62 16.35
C LYS A 220 2.71 -27.66 16.87
N GLU A 221 3.86 -28.16 17.22
CA GLU A 221 5.04 -27.37 17.57
C GLU A 221 6.03 -27.43 16.40
N LYS A 222 6.36 -26.27 15.83
CA LYS A 222 7.38 -26.13 14.79
C LYS A 222 8.68 -25.67 15.46
N LYS A 223 9.72 -26.51 15.44
CA LYS A 223 11.05 -26.23 15.95
C LYS A 223 11.97 -25.86 14.80
N ASN A 224 12.45 -24.61 14.77
CA ASN A 224 13.47 -24.15 13.84
C ASN A 224 14.82 -24.28 14.51
N LEU A 225 15.68 -25.16 14.01
CA LEU A 225 16.99 -25.43 14.60
C LEU A 225 17.97 -24.30 14.29
N TYR A 226 18.80 -23.97 15.26
CA TYR A 226 19.89 -23.03 15.09
C TYR A 226 21.22 -23.62 15.57
N SER A 227 22.31 -23.16 14.99
CA SER A 227 23.67 -23.31 15.49
C SER A 227 24.11 -21.99 16.09
N TYR A 228 25.08 -22.02 17.00
CA TYR A 228 25.70 -20.81 17.50
C TYR A 228 27.21 -20.87 17.35
N LYS A 229 27.81 -19.70 17.07
CA LYS A 229 29.25 -19.49 17.05
C LYS A 229 29.59 -18.42 18.10
N THR A 230 30.59 -18.69 18.93
CA THR A 230 31.13 -17.66 19.84
C THR A 230 31.99 -16.72 19.00
N ILE A 231 31.61 -15.46 18.98
CA ILE A 231 32.35 -14.37 18.34
C ILE A 231 33.18 -13.69 19.42
N LYS A 232 34.46 -13.50 19.17
CA LYS A 232 35.36 -12.68 19.95
C LYS A 232 35.84 -11.53 19.07
N LEU A 233 35.67 -10.32 19.52
CA LEU A 233 35.99 -9.10 18.79
C LEU A 233 37.19 -8.41 19.45
N SER A 234 38.08 -7.86 18.63
CA SER A 234 39.05 -6.85 19.06
C SER A 234 38.34 -5.50 19.29
N ASN A 235 38.97 -4.54 19.95
CA ASN A 235 38.41 -3.21 20.19
C ASN A 235 38.01 -2.51 18.89
N LYS A 236 38.81 -2.62 17.82
CA LYS A 236 38.49 -2.02 16.50
C LYS A 236 37.30 -2.69 15.83
N GLU A 237 37.19 -4.01 15.89
CA GLU A 237 36.05 -4.76 15.35
C GLU A 237 34.79 -4.49 16.14
N ALA A 238 34.88 -4.42 17.46
CA ALA A 238 33.73 -4.11 18.32
C ALA A 238 33.20 -2.70 18.06
N LEU A 239 34.07 -1.71 17.88
CA LEU A 239 33.66 -0.36 17.52
C LEU A 239 32.95 -0.33 16.15
N LYS A 240 33.52 -1.00 15.15
CA LYS A 240 32.92 -1.09 13.81
C LYS A 240 31.54 -1.78 13.86
N GLU A 241 31.43 -2.88 14.58
CA GLU A 241 30.18 -3.63 14.73
C GLU A 241 29.14 -2.84 15.55
N ALA A 242 29.55 -2.14 16.60
CA ALA A 242 28.66 -1.29 17.40
C ALA A 242 28.11 -0.12 16.56
N LEU A 243 28.96 0.52 15.74
CA LEU A 243 28.54 1.54 14.78
C LEU A 243 27.57 0.98 13.74
N HIS A 244 27.85 -0.21 13.20
CA HIS A 244 26.96 -0.87 12.26
C HIS A 244 25.57 -1.14 12.87
N ARG A 245 25.52 -1.65 14.09
CA ARG A 245 24.25 -1.89 14.82
C ARG A 245 23.49 -0.60 15.11
N SER A 246 24.20 0.47 15.48
CA SER A 246 23.62 1.79 15.67
C SER A 246 23.00 2.30 14.37
N ASP A 247 23.72 2.22 13.23
CA ASP A 247 23.20 2.58 11.90
C ASP A 247 21.97 1.77 11.53
N MET A 248 21.98 0.46 11.74
CA MET A 248 20.84 -0.41 11.45
C MET A 248 19.64 -0.10 12.34
N SER A 249 19.86 0.30 13.59
CA SER A 249 18.79 0.73 14.50
C SER A 249 18.01 1.94 13.97
N ILE A 250 18.70 2.89 13.33
CA ILE A 250 18.07 4.03 12.68
C ILE A 250 17.44 3.60 11.36
N LYS A 251 18.20 2.95 10.46
CA LYS A 251 17.73 2.55 9.13
C LYS A 251 16.45 1.72 9.15
N ASN A 252 16.31 0.84 10.13
CA ASN A 252 15.11 0.00 10.28
C ASN A 252 13.83 0.78 10.65
N LYS A 253 13.96 2.04 11.06
CA LYS A 253 12.84 2.93 11.38
C LYS A 253 12.45 3.85 10.21
N LEU A 254 13.29 3.92 9.18
CA LEU A 254 13.14 4.83 8.06
C LEU A 254 12.33 4.20 6.92
N ASN A 255 11.54 5.02 6.26
CA ASN A 255 10.84 4.68 5.03
C ASN A 255 11.77 4.80 3.81
N LYS A 256 11.28 4.43 2.62
CA LYS A 256 12.10 4.38 1.38
C LYS A 256 12.75 5.71 1.00
N ASP A 257 12.06 6.82 1.28
CA ASP A 257 12.50 8.17 0.87
C ASP A 257 13.22 8.91 2.01
N GLU A 258 13.48 8.22 3.13
CA GLU A 258 14.12 8.76 4.32
C GLU A 258 15.54 8.24 4.46
N TYR A 259 16.45 9.06 4.94
CA TYR A 259 17.86 8.70 5.03
C TYR A 259 18.61 9.47 6.11
N ILE A 260 19.77 8.94 6.49
CA ILE A 260 20.69 9.58 7.43
C ILE A 260 21.49 10.65 6.69
N ILE A 261 21.33 11.93 7.08
CA ILE A 261 22.08 13.06 6.53
C ILE A 261 23.53 13.01 7.01
N SER A 262 23.70 12.87 8.32
CA SER A 262 25.03 12.79 8.94
C SER A 262 24.97 12.05 10.26
N LYS A 263 26.12 11.56 10.72
CA LYS A 263 26.30 10.97 12.02
C LYS A 263 27.61 11.41 12.66
N LYS A 264 27.61 11.48 14.00
CA LYS A 264 28.80 11.81 14.79
C LYS A 264 28.82 10.95 16.04
N VAL A 265 29.94 10.30 16.31
CA VAL A 265 30.16 9.61 17.59
C VAL A 265 30.41 10.68 18.64
N LEU A 266 29.54 10.71 19.66
CA LEU A 266 29.65 11.62 20.79
C LEU A 266 30.59 11.07 21.86
N ASN A 267 30.36 9.80 22.22
CA ASN A 267 31.11 9.11 23.25
C ASN A 267 31.51 7.70 22.78
N ASN A 268 32.68 7.27 23.22
CA ASN A 268 33.18 5.92 23.02
C ASN A 268 33.87 5.47 24.32
N ASN A 269 33.15 4.71 25.11
CA ASN A 269 33.63 4.19 26.39
C ASN A 269 33.98 2.70 26.26
N ASP A 270 35.25 2.42 26.43
CA ASP A 270 35.79 1.05 26.43
C ASP A 270 35.84 0.51 27.86
N PHE A 271 35.13 -0.58 28.10
CA PHE A 271 35.15 -1.31 29.37
C PHE A 271 35.80 -2.66 29.14
N TYR A 272 36.29 -3.27 30.22
CA TYR A 272 36.98 -4.57 30.15
C TYR A 272 36.24 -5.68 29.37
N SER A 273 34.92 -5.72 29.44
CA SER A 273 34.09 -6.77 28.81
C SER A 273 33.21 -6.31 27.67
N LYS A 274 33.09 -4.99 27.44
CA LYS A 274 32.14 -4.41 26.48
C LYS A 274 32.56 -3.00 26.05
N ILE A 275 32.15 -2.62 24.86
CA ILE A 275 32.22 -1.24 24.37
C ILE A 275 30.85 -0.60 24.46
N ASN A 276 30.79 0.67 24.83
CA ASN A 276 29.56 1.49 24.78
C ASN A 276 29.83 2.73 23.94
N ILE A 277 29.03 2.90 22.88
CA ILE A 277 29.11 4.07 22.01
C ILE A 277 27.82 4.85 22.05
N GLU A 278 27.95 6.16 22.00
CA GLU A 278 26.84 7.09 21.84
C GLU A 278 27.01 7.82 20.49
N VAL A 279 26.03 7.66 19.62
CA VAL A 279 26.08 8.21 18.26
C VAL A 279 24.92 9.15 18.04
N PHE A 280 25.23 10.37 17.62
CA PHE A 280 24.26 11.37 17.20
C PHE A 280 24.01 11.24 15.70
N TYR A 281 22.72 11.26 15.31
CA TYR A 281 22.27 11.20 13.93
C TYR A 281 21.42 12.40 13.57
N LYS A 282 21.65 12.94 12.40
CA LYS A 282 20.74 13.84 11.69
C LYS A 282 20.07 13.05 10.59
N VAL A 283 18.75 13.04 10.59
CA VAL A 283 17.94 12.18 9.71
C VAL A 283 16.96 13.04 8.94
N TYR A 284 16.91 12.82 7.62
CA TYR A 284 15.88 13.35 6.75
C TYR A 284 14.68 12.41 6.79
N GLU A 285 13.54 12.87 7.33
CA GLU A 285 12.32 12.08 7.40
C GLU A 285 11.05 12.92 7.23
N ASN A 286 9.95 12.25 6.88
CA ASN A 286 8.64 12.89 6.79
C ASN A 286 8.08 13.09 8.21
N ILE A 287 7.98 14.35 8.62
CA ILE A 287 7.44 14.76 9.92
C ILE A 287 5.96 15.11 9.88
N GLY A 288 5.35 15.20 8.70
CA GLY A 288 3.93 15.54 8.53
C GLY A 288 3.02 14.37 8.92
N LYS A 289 2.09 14.62 9.84
CA LYS A 289 1.06 13.67 10.26
C LYS A 289 -0.32 14.32 10.14
N PRO A 290 -1.32 13.66 9.51
CA PRO A 290 -2.67 14.18 9.47
C PRO A 290 -3.31 14.18 10.87
N GLN A 291 -4.00 15.27 11.20
CA GLN A 291 -4.76 15.45 12.43
C GLN A 291 -6.13 16.05 12.11
N THR A 292 -7.20 15.40 12.53
CA THR A 292 -8.56 15.87 12.32
C THR A 292 -8.81 17.17 13.09
N ILE A 293 -9.41 18.16 12.44
CA ILE A 293 -9.82 19.41 13.08
C ILE A 293 -11.05 19.12 13.94
N LYS A 294 -10.96 19.35 15.25
CA LYS A 294 -12.08 19.16 16.17
C LYS A 294 -13.11 20.28 16.00
N GLU A 295 -14.41 19.94 16.10
CA GLU A 295 -15.50 20.92 16.00
C GLU A 295 -15.53 21.97 17.14
N SER A 296 -14.83 21.69 18.23
CA SER A 296 -14.80 22.61 19.41
C SER A 296 -14.02 23.93 19.19
N GLU A 297 -13.26 24.04 18.09
CA GLU A 297 -12.55 25.28 17.70
C GLU A 297 -13.40 26.19 16.79
N ILE A 298 -14.72 26.00 16.79
CA ILE A 298 -15.66 26.71 15.92
C ILE A 298 -16.28 27.97 16.58
N ASN A 299 -16.11 28.14 17.91
CA ASN A 299 -16.85 29.14 18.70
C ASN A 299 -15.94 30.13 19.47
N GLU A 300 -14.77 30.49 18.96
CA GLU A 300 -14.02 31.65 19.46
C GLU A 300 -13.73 32.66 18.34
#